data_7047618122aeeb0f692fb880d5aedcec
#
_entry.id   7047618122aeeb0f692fb880d5aedcec
#
_cell.length_a   1.000
_cell.length_b   1.000
_cell.length_c   1.000
_cell.angle_alpha   90.00
_cell.angle_beta   90.00
_cell.angle_gamma   90.00
#
_symmetry.space_group_name_H-M   'P 1'
#
loop_
_entity.id
_entity.type
_entity.pdbx_description
1 polymer ?
#
loop_
_entity_poly.entity_id
_entity_poly.type
_entity_poly.pdbx_seq_one_letter_code
_entity_poly.pdbx_strand_id
1 'polypeptide(L)'
;MIKLTDLLKEVEDQKYTIYCDMDGVLVDFDKGYKDLTGMSTKKANTYPKMFFWRFFRKKLKEKKMDEKDFWANLESYPGKEELWSYISPYKPNILSSPSIDFKLPPNQQLDPEYNEAIQGKKAWISNNLNNVNKEIFVPASQKQQFSGENKILIDDREDNIEQWKSKGGIGILHTSASDTIKQLKELKL
;
A
#
# COMPACT_ATOMS: atom_id res chain seq x y z
N MET A 1 32.29 8.24 -19.26
CA MET A 1 32.66 6.89 -18.84
C MET A 1 32.42 6.83 -17.33
N ILE A 2 31.34 6.17 -16.89
CA ILE A 2 31.00 6.02 -15.46
C ILE A 2 32.07 5.11 -14.85
N LYS A 3 32.73 5.53 -13.78
CA LYS A 3 33.78 4.73 -13.15
C LYS A 3 33.15 3.56 -12.40
N LEU A 4 33.77 2.39 -12.46
CA LEU A 4 33.32 1.19 -11.75
C LEU A 4 33.13 1.44 -10.24
N THR A 5 33.92 2.37 -9.67
CA THR A 5 33.81 2.84 -8.28
C THR A 5 32.51 3.58 -7.98
N ASP A 6 31.89 4.25 -8.97
CA ASP A 6 30.62 4.97 -8.79
C ASP A 6 29.46 3.96 -8.86
N LEU A 7 29.56 2.95 -9.76
CA LEU A 7 28.62 1.82 -9.81
C LEU A 7 28.67 0.95 -8.55
N LEU A 8 29.86 0.72 -7.98
CA LEU A 8 30.00 -0.04 -6.73
C LEU A 8 29.48 0.72 -5.52
N LYS A 9 29.56 2.07 -5.49
CA LYS A 9 28.92 2.88 -4.47
C LYS A 9 27.39 2.85 -4.53
N GLU A 10 26.79 2.82 -5.73
CA GLU A 10 25.33 2.68 -5.88
C GLU A 10 24.83 1.32 -5.38
N VAL A 11 25.65 0.28 -5.39
CA VAL A 11 25.27 -1.08 -4.92
C VAL A 11 25.47 -1.23 -3.40
N GLU A 12 26.39 -0.49 -2.79
CA GLU A 12 26.65 -0.53 -1.35
C GLU A 12 25.69 0.33 -0.50
N ASP A 13 24.93 1.26 -1.11
CA ASP A 13 24.24 2.32 -0.36
C ASP A 13 22.75 2.07 -0.07
N GLN A 14 22.12 1.02 -0.60
CA GLN A 14 20.72 0.75 -0.25
C GLN A 14 20.62 -0.25 0.91
N LYS A 15 20.94 0.23 2.12
CA LYS A 15 20.86 -0.57 3.36
C LYS A 15 19.43 -1.09 3.61
N TYR A 16 18.40 -0.36 3.20
CA TYR A 16 17.02 -0.68 3.51
C TYR A 16 16.20 -1.00 2.25
N THR A 17 15.25 -1.93 2.38
CA THR A 17 14.20 -2.16 1.39
C THR A 17 12.89 -1.58 1.92
N ILE A 18 12.31 -0.62 1.20
CA ILE A 18 11.06 0.04 1.59
C ILE A 18 9.87 -0.71 0.98
N TYR A 19 8.86 -0.97 1.79
CA TYR A 19 7.53 -1.41 1.42
C TYR A 19 6.54 -0.32 1.82
N CYS A 20 5.70 0.10 0.88
CA CYS A 20 4.71 1.16 1.09
C CYS A 20 3.31 0.61 0.80
N ASP A 21 2.38 0.79 1.74
CA ASP A 21 0.97 0.52 1.47
C ASP A 21 0.38 1.58 0.53
N MET A 22 -0.79 1.29 0.00
CA MET A 22 -1.55 2.22 -0.83
C MET A 22 -2.62 2.94 -0.04
N ASP A 23 -3.57 2.17 0.53
CA ASP A 23 -4.79 2.70 1.13
C ASP A 23 -4.46 3.45 2.43
N GLY A 24 -4.84 4.72 2.54
CA GLY A 24 -4.51 5.55 3.70
C GLY A 24 -3.06 6.08 3.74
N VAL A 25 -2.23 5.75 2.73
CA VAL A 25 -0.85 6.25 2.60
C VAL A 25 -0.65 7.01 1.29
N LEU A 26 -1.00 6.39 0.17
CA LEU A 26 -0.86 6.96 -1.19
C LEU A 26 -2.22 7.31 -1.80
N VAL A 27 -3.26 6.59 -1.39
CA VAL A 27 -4.63 6.64 -1.96
C VAL A 27 -5.63 6.93 -0.85
N ASP A 28 -6.54 7.87 -1.08
CA ASP A 28 -7.61 8.21 -0.13
C ASP A 28 -8.82 7.26 -0.29
N PHE A 29 -8.63 6.04 0.18
CA PHE A 29 -9.67 5.02 0.17
C PHE A 29 -10.88 5.40 1.04
N ASP A 30 -10.68 6.07 2.19
CA ASP A 30 -11.79 6.48 3.07
C ASP A 30 -12.73 7.47 2.37
N LYS A 31 -12.15 8.47 1.69
CA LYS A 31 -12.91 9.40 0.86
C LYS A 31 -13.66 8.68 -0.25
N GLY A 32 -12.97 7.84 -1.04
CA GLY A 32 -13.59 7.10 -2.15
C GLY A 32 -14.71 6.18 -1.67
N TYR A 33 -14.50 5.45 -0.58
CA TYR A 33 -15.52 4.60 0.02
C TYR A 33 -16.74 5.42 0.49
N LYS A 34 -16.51 6.58 1.13
CA LYS A 34 -17.57 7.48 1.60
C LYS A 34 -18.37 8.06 0.43
N ASP A 35 -17.71 8.50 -0.64
CA ASP A 35 -18.33 9.07 -1.84
C ASP A 35 -19.18 8.02 -2.58
N LEU A 36 -18.72 6.76 -2.59
CA LEU A 36 -19.47 5.64 -3.16
C LEU A 36 -20.68 5.25 -2.31
N THR A 37 -20.48 5.10 -1.00
CA THR A 37 -21.44 4.42 -0.10
C THR A 37 -22.28 5.38 0.74
N GLY A 38 -21.86 6.64 0.90
CA GLY A 38 -22.42 7.61 1.85
C GLY A 38 -22.01 7.36 3.30
N MET A 39 -21.07 6.41 3.57
CA MET A 39 -20.66 6.00 4.91
C MET A 39 -19.13 6.00 5.00
N SER A 40 -18.54 6.54 6.10
CA SER A 40 -17.09 6.44 6.30
C SER A 40 -16.67 5.00 6.60
N THR A 41 -15.42 4.66 6.29
CA THR A 41 -14.83 3.35 6.60
C THR A 41 -14.84 3.09 8.11
N LYS A 42 -14.59 4.13 8.93
CA LYS A 42 -14.66 4.05 10.40
C LYS A 42 -16.04 3.57 10.86
N LYS A 43 -17.12 4.12 10.31
CA LYS A 43 -18.49 3.67 10.62
C LYS A 43 -18.76 2.27 10.06
N ALA A 44 -18.33 1.99 8.83
CA ALA A 44 -18.51 0.68 8.22
C ALA A 44 -17.80 -0.45 8.99
N ASN A 45 -16.64 -0.16 9.59
CA ASN A 45 -15.88 -1.10 10.41
C ASN A 45 -16.52 -1.41 11.78
N THR A 46 -17.56 -0.71 12.20
CA THR A 46 -18.37 -1.11 13.39
C THR A 46 -19.29 -2.29 13.11
N TYR A 47 -19.49 -2.64 11.84
CA TYR A 47 -20.26 -3.81 11.42
C TYR A 47 -19.32 -5.01 11.16
N PRO A 48 -19.86 -6.24 11.09
CA PRO A 48 -19.05 -7.42 10.73
C PRO A 48 -18.30 -7.21 9.39
N LYS A 49 -17.05 -7.70 9.30
CA LYS A 49 -16.20 -7.53 8.10
C LYS A 49 -16.90 -7.91 6.78
N MET A 50 -17.74 -8.96 6.81
CA MET A 50 -18.52 -9.38 5.65
C MET A 50 -19.48 -8.28 5.17
N PHE A 51 -20.05 -7.50 6.10
CA PHE A 51 -20.93 -6.37 5.74
C PHE A 51 -20.19 -5.30 4.95
N PHE A 52 -18.97 -4.94 5.35
CA PHE A 52 -18.16 -3.91 4.72
C PHE A 52 -18.03 -4.13 3.21
N TRP A 53 -17.48 -5.28 2.79
CA TRP A 53 -17.24 -5.56 1.37
C TRP A 53 -18.54 -5.87 0.61
N ARG A 54 -19.51 -6.53 1.22
CA ARG A 54 -20.82 -6.75 0.59
C ARG A 54 -21.56 -5.44 0.33
N PHE A 55 -21.51 -4.51 1.29
CA PHE A 55 -22.13 -3.19 1.12
C PHE A 55 -21.41 -2.38 0.04
N PHE A 56 -20.09 -2.40 0.04
CA PHE A 56 -19.26 -1.79 -1.01
C PHE A 56 -19.65 -2.28 -2.41
N ARG A 57 -19.60 -3.60 -2.64
CA ARG A 57 -19.95 -4.18 -3.95
C ARG A 57 -21.42 -3.95 -4.35
N LYS A 58 -22.34 -3.95 -3.37
CA LYS A 58 -23.72 -3.56 -3.63
C LYS A 58 -23.81 -2.14 -4.19
N LYS A 59 -23.06 -1.19 -3.60
CA LYS A 59 -23.04 0.21 -4.03
C LYS A 59 -22.39 0.41 -5.40
N LEU A 60 -21.33 -0.31 -5.71
CA LEU A 60 -20.75 -0.35 -7.06
C LEU A 60 -21.80 -0.77 -8.09
N LYS A 61 -22.50 -1.87 -7.82
CA LYS A 61 -23.56 -2.38 -8.71
C LYS A 61 -24.73 -1.37 -8.88
N GLU A 62 -25.17 -0.74 -7.81
CA GLU A 62 -26.21 0.29 -7.86
C GLU A 62 -25.81 1.49 -8.74
N LYS A 63 -24.52 1.87 -8.71
CA LYS A 63 -23.95 2.96 -9.52
C LYS A 63 -23.46 2.51 -10.90
N LYS A 64 -23.57 1.24 -11.25
CA LYS A 64 -23.07 0.65 -12.51
C LYS A 64 -21.58 0.95 -12.73
N MET A 65 -20.80 0.86 -11.68
CA MET A 65 -19.36 1.10 -11.65
C MET A 65 -18.63 -0.23 -11.44
N ASP A 66 -17.61 -0.51 -12.24
CA ASP A 66 -16.75 -1.66 -12.07
C ASP A 66 -15.78 -1.46 -10.90
N GLU A 67 -15.47 -2.52 -10.17
CA GLU A 67 -14.55 -2.45 -9.04
C GLU A 67 -13.16 -1.99 -9.49
N LYS A 68 -12.70 -2.41 -10.67
CA LYS A 68 -11.48 -1.93 -11.31
C LYS A 68 -11.46 -0.42 -11.48
N ASP A 69 -12.54 0.15 -12.02
CA ASP A 69 -12.63 1.60 -12.27
C ASP A 69 -12.67 2.39 -10.97
N PHE A 70 -13.34 1.87 -9.94
CA PHE A 70 -13.31 2.47 -8.61
C PHE A 70 -11.87 2.63 -8.11
N TRP A 71 -11.10 1.54 -8.11
CA TRP A 71 -9.72 1.55 -7.61
C TRP A 71 -8.77 2.38 -8.47
N ALA A 72 -8.95 2.36 -9.80
CA ALA A 72 -8.10 3.11 -10.73
C ALA A 72 -8.27 4.63 -10.64
N ASN A 73 -9.42 5.11 -10.16
CA ASN A 73 -9.77 6.53 -10.13
C ASN A 73 -9.83 7.12 -8.71
N LEU A 74 -9.31 6.44 -7.70
CA LEU A 74 -9.23 7.00 -6.35
C LEU A 74 -8.32 8.24 -6.33
N GLU A 75 -8.70 9.21 -5.52
CA GLU A 75 -7.87 10.39 -5.29
C GLU A 75 -6.60 10.04 -4.52
N SER A 76 -5.54 10.80 -4.75
CA SER A 76 -4.31 10.68 -3.96
C SER A 76 -4.55 11.10 -2.51
N TYR A 77 -3.93 10.38 -1.58
CA TYR A 77 -3.95 10.74 -0.16
C TYR A 77 -3.22 12.09 0.05
N PRO A 78 -3.68 12.93 0.99
CA PRO A 78 -3.00 14.19 1.31
C PRO A 78 -1.53 13.97 1.66
N GLY A 79 -0.63 14.69 1.00
CA GLY A 79 0.82 14.55 1.20
C GLY A 79 1.48 13.44 0.39
N LYS A 80 0.74 12.68 -0.44
CA LYS A 80 1.30 11.61 -1.30
C LYS A 80 2.47 12.09 -2.14
N GLU A 81 2.39 13.27 -2.76
CA GLU A 81 3.46 13.79 -3.62
C GLU A 81 4.77 14.04 -2.82
N GLU A 82 4.65 14.59 -1.62
CA GLU A 82 5.78 14.82 -0.73
C GLU A 82 6.45 13.50 -0.32
N LEU A 83 5.65 12.54 0.15
CA LEU A 83 6.14 11.24 0.56
C LEU A 83 6.78 10.48 -0.61
N TRP A 84 6.08 10.44 -1.76
CA TRP A 84 6.57 9.70 -2.94
C TRP A 84 7.85 10.29 -3.50
N SER A 85 7.95 11.62 -3.58
CA SER A 85 9.18 12.31 -4.00
C SER A 85 10.37 11.94 -3.11
N TYR A 86 10.13 11.72 -1.82
CA TYR A 86 11.16 11.35 -0.87
C TYR A 86 11.60 9.88 -1.00
N ILE A 87 10.65 8.93 -1.14
CA ILE A 87 10.96 7.50 -1.14
C ILE A 87 11.24 6.92 -2.54
N SER A 88 10.77 7.54 -3.63
CA SER A 88 10.93 7.01 -4.99
C SER A 88 12.39 6.80 -5.45
N PRO A 89 13.39 7.59 -5.01
CA PRO A 89 14.80 7.30 -5.32
C PRO A 89 15.27 5.94 -4.78
N TYR A 90 14.66 5.45 -3.70
CA TYR A 90 14.96 4.16 -3.10
C TYR A 90 14.22 2.99 -3.75
N LYS A 91 13.50 3.21 -4.85
CA LYS A 91 12.73 2.18 -5.58
C LYS A 91 11.89 1.30 -4.65
N PRO A 92 10.89 1.88 -3.95
CA PRO A 92 10.10 1.13 -2.99
C PRO A 92 9.25 0.05 -3.66
N ASN A 93 8.92 -1.00 -2.90
CA ASN A 93 7.89 -1.95 -3.27
C ASN A 93 6.53 -1.41 -2.81
N ILE A 94 5.50 -1.56 -3.63
CA ILE A 94 4.12 -1.41 -3.19
C ILE A 94 3.67 -2.74 -2.57
N LEU A 95 3.13 -2.69 -1.35
CA LEU A 95 2.62 -3.85 -0.62
C LEU A 95 1.21 -3.57 -0.11
N SER A 96 0.21 -3.90 -0.91
CA SER A 96 -1.19 -3.56 -0.65
C SER A 96 -2.10 -4.78 -0.56
N SER A 97 -3.23 -4.62 0.13
CA SER A 97 -4.23 -5.67 0.24
C SER A 97 -5.35 -5.44 -0.77
N PRO A 98 -5.72 -6.44 -1.57
CA PRO A 98 -6.93 -6.39 -2.37
C PRO A 98 -8.19 -6.54 -1.49
N SER A 99 -9.33 -6.16 -2.02
CA SER A 99 -10.65 -6.29 -1.36
C SER A 99 -11.13 -7.74 -1.35
N ILE A 100 -10.53 -8.60 -0.54
CA ILE A 100 -10.89 -10.02 -0.44
C ILE A 100 -11.44 -10.37 0.94
N ASP A 101 -12.41 -11.29 0.95
CA ASP A 101 -13.10 -11.73 2.16
C ASP A 101 -12.54 -13.02 2.77
N PHE A 102 -11.49 -13.63 2.18
CA PHE A 102 -10.96 -14.92 2.60
C PHE A 102 -9.44 -14.90 2.73
N LYS A 103 -8.91 -15.85 3.51
CA LYS A 103 -7.47 -16.07 3.64
C LYS A 103 -6.99 -16.91 2.46
N LEU A 104 -5.93 -16.46 1.80
CA LEU A 104 -5.21 -17.29 0.84
C LEU A 104 -4.37 -18.32 1.58
N PRO A 105 -4.15 -19.50 0.99
CA PRO A 105 -3.11 -20.41 1.45
C PRO A 105 -1.75 -19.70 1.54
N PRO A 106 -0.86 -20.13 2.46
CA PRO A 106 0.48 -19.57 2.55
C PRO A 106 1.19 -19.59 1.18
N ASN A 107 1.88 -18.49 0.85
CA ASN A 107 2.64 -18.31 -0.40
C ASN A 107 1.81 -18.30 -1.70
N GLN A 108 0.48 -18.28 -1.62
CA GLN A 108 -0.36 -18.09 -2.80
C GLN A 108 -0.67 -16.60 -2.99
N GLN A 109 -0.41 -16.08 -4.17
CA GLN A 109 -0.83 -14.75 -4.61
C GLN A 109 -2.15 -14.87 -5.37
N LEU A 110 -2.97 -13.82 -5.29
CA LEU A 110 -4.12 -13.71 -6.18
C LEU A 110 -3.63 -13.48 -7.60
N ASP A 111 -4.24 -14.19 -8.54
CA ASP A 111 -4.01 -13.92 -9.95
C ASP A 111 -4.57 -12.52 -10.28
N PRO A 112 -3.73 -11.57 -10.69
CA PRO A 112 -4.17 -10.22 -11.03
C PRO A 112 -5.23 -10.19 -12.14
N GLU A 113 -5.23 -11.15 -13.08
CA GLU A 113 -6.17 -11.19 -14.19
C GLU A 113 -7.62 -11.44 -13.74
N TYR A 114 -7.80 -12.12 -12.60
CA TYR A 114 -9.12 -12.46 -12.06
C TYR A 114 -9.58 -11.58 -10.90
N ASN A 115 -8.80 -10.54 -10.53
CA ASN A 115 -9.15 -9.66 -9.42
C ASN A 115 -9.21 -8.21 -9.87
N GLU A 116 -10.42 -7.69 -10.03
CA GLU A 116 -10.67 -6.32 -10.48
C GLU A 116 -10.04 -5.26 -9.57
N ALA A 117 -10.01 -5.50 -8.25
CA ALA A 117 -9.37 -4.57 -7.32
C ALA A 117 -7.86 -4.47 -7.58
N ILE A 118 -7.19 -5.59 -7.84
CA ILE A 118 -5.76 -5.59 -8.19
C ILE A 118 -5.54 -4.88 -9.53
N GLN A 119 -6.37 -5.16 -10.53
CA GLN A 119 -6.27 -4.48 -11.83
C GLN A 119 -6.40 -2.96 -11.68
N GLY A 120 -7.39 -2.51 -10.90
CA GLY A 120 -7.58 -1.08 -10.63
C GLY A 120 -6.41 -0.45 -9.86
N LYS A 121 -5.92 -1.12 -8.82
CA LYS A 121 -4.74 -0.65 -8.06
C LYS A 121 -3.49 -0.56 -8.94
N LYS A 122 -3.25 -1.55 -9.82
CA LYS A 122 -2.14 -1.51 -10.80
C LYS A 122 -2.28 -0.35 -11.77
N ALA A 123 -3.48 -0.11 -12.29
CA ALA A 123 -3.74 1.04 -13.16
C ALA A 123 -3.47 2.36 -12.42
N TRP A 124 -3.90 2.48 -11.17
CA TRP A 124 -3.60 3.66 -10.35
C TRP A 124 -2.10 3.85 -10.15
N ILE A 125 -1.35 2.79 -9.79
CA ILE A 125 0.11 2.82 -9.62
C ILE A 125 0.77 3.31 -10.91
N SER A 126 0.44 2.70 -12.05
CA SER A 126 1.01 3.06 -13.35
C SER A 126 0.79 4.52 -13.74
N ASN A 127 -0.36 5.09 -13.37
CA ASN A 127 -0.71 6.47 -13.72
C ASN A 127 -0.14 7.52 -12.75
N ASN A 128 0.20 7.13 -11.51
CA ASN A 128 0.49 8.09 -10.44
C ASN A 128 1.88 7.93 -9.81
N LEU A 129 2.58 6.83 -10.05
CA LEU A 129 3.87 6.54 -9.43
C LEU A 129 4.95 6.23 -10.48
N ASN A 130 6.17 6.63 -10.17
CA ASN A 130 7.37 6.24 -10.90
C ASN A 130 8.33 5.46 -9.98
N ASN A 131 9.33 4.80 -10.57
CA ASN A 131 10.38 4.10 -9.82
C ASN A 131 9.90 3.02 -8.83
N VAL A 132 8.72 2.45 -9.04
CA VAL A 132 8.25 1.29 -8.27
C VAL A 132 9.10 0.07 -8.62
N ASN A 133 9.63 -0.64 -7.61
CA ASN A 133 10.40 -1.86 -7.83
C ASN A 133 9.48 -3.06 -8.09
N LYS A 134 8.54 -3.32 -7.20
CA LYS A 134 7.58 -4.43 -7.30
C LYS A 134 6.20 -4.01 -6.79
N GLU A 135 5.18 -4.58 -7.37
CA GLU A 135 3.79 -4.47 -6.92
C GLU A 135 3.38 -5.82 -6.31
N ILE A 136 3.05 -5.82 -5.03
CA ILE A 136 2.76 -7.03 -4.25
C ILE A 136 1.37 -6.90 -3.64
N PHE A 137 0.48 -7.83 -3.98
CA PHE A 137 -0.89 -7.85 -3.50
C PHE A 137 -1.17 -9.12 -2.70
N VAL A 138 -1.36 -8.96 -1.40
CA VAL A 138 -1.62 -10.04 -0.46
C VAL A 138 -2.64 -9.61 0.60
N PRO A 139 -3.33 -10.54 1.26
CA PRO A 139 -4.16 -10.21 2.42
C PRO A 139 -3.35 -9.45 3.48
N ALA A 140 -3.98 -8.50 4.19
CA ALA A 140 -3.30 -7.69 5.21
C ALA A 140 -2.54 -8.56 6.22
N SER A 141 -3.15 -9.66 6.67
CA SER A 141 -2.52 -10.62 7.60
C SER A 141 -1.30 -11.37 7.04
N GLN A 142 -1.01 -11.22 5.75
CA GLN A 142 0.14 -11.85 5.09
C GLN A 142 1.26 -10.84 4.76
N LYS A 143 1.04 -9.54 4.91
CA LYS A 143 2.07 -8.51 4.69
C LYS A 143 3.35 -8.81 5.49
N GLN A 144 3.21 -9.26 6.73
CA GLN A 144 4.33 -9.61 7.60
C GLN A 144 5.27 -10.71 7.07
N GLN A 145 4.85 -11.49 6.05
CA GLN A 145 5.71 -12.49 5.41
C GLN A 145 6.87 -11.87 4.62
N PHE A 146 6.74 -10.60 4.25
CA PHE A 146 7.76 -9.83 3.55
C PHE A 146 8.72 -9.12 4.52
N SER A 147 8.43 -9.14 5.84
CA SER A 147 9.24 -8.51 6.87
C SER A 147 10.60 -9.19 7.06
N GLY A 148 11.49 -8.52 7.76
CA GLY A 148 12.83 -9.02 8.14
C GLY A 148 13.79 -7.87 8.35
N GLU A 149 15.04 -8.21 8.66
CA GLU A 149 16.09 -7.24 8.89
C GLU A 149 16.24 -6.27 7.71
N ASN A 150 16.46 -5.01 8.00
CA ASN A 150 16.60 -3.91 7.01
C ASN A 150 15.39 -3.71 6.08
N LYS A 151 14.21 -4.22 6.42
CA LYS A 151 12.99 -3.99 5.68
C LYS A 151 12.06 -3.04 6.44
N ILE A 152 11.63 -1.98 5.75
CA ILE A 152 10.76 -0.94 6.29
C ILE A 152 9.37 -1.12 5.70
N LEU A 153 8.32 -1.11 6.54
CA LEU A 153 6.93 -0.99 6.11
C LEU A 153 6.41 0.40 6.50
N ILE A 154 5.85 1.11 5.53
CA ILE A 154 5.04 2.33 5.72
C ILE A 154 3.58 1.92 5.52
N ASP A 155 2.75 2.00 6.56
CA ASP A 155 1.35 1.54 6.56
C ASP A 155 0.55 2.38 7.56
N ASP A 156 -0.72 2.67 7.29
CA ASP A 156 -1.61 3.47 8.15
C ASP A 156 -2.24 2.64 9.27
N ARG A 157 -2.06 1.32 9.25
CA ARG A 157 -2.69 0.39 10.20
C ARG A 157 -1.69 -0.10 11.24
N GLU A 158 -2.01 0.19 12.49
CA GLU A 158 -1.19 -0.20 13.64
C GLU A 158 -0.98 -1.73 13.72
N ASP A 159 -2.04 -2.54 13.44
CA ASP A 159 -1.94 -3.99 13.45
C ASP A 159 -0.97 -4.55 12.39
N ASN A 160 -0.88 -3.94 11.21
CA ASN A 160 0.12 -4.30 10.21
C ASN A 160 1.54 -3.96 10.67
N ILE A 161 1.71 -2.79 11.27
CA ILE A 161 3.00 -2.32 11.79
C ILE A 161 3.52 -3.22 12.92
N GLU A 162 2.65 -3.60 13.86
CA GLU A 162 3.01 -4.50 14.97
C GLU A 162 3.40 -5.89 14.45
N GLN A 163 2.61 -6.46 13.53
CA GLN A 163 2.93 -7.74 12.91
C GLN A 163 4.26 -7.69 12.14
N TRP A 164 4.53 -6.59 11.42
CA TRP A 164 5.78 -6.40 10.71
C TRP A 164 6.98 -6.36 11.64
N LYS A 165 6.90 -5.58 12.73
CA LYS A 165 7.94 -5.50 13.77
C LYS A 165 8.18 -6.83 14.46
N SER A 166 7.13 -7.62 14.70
CA SER A 166 7.26 -8.95 15.32
C SER A 166 8.09 -9.94 14.47
N LYS A 167 8.28 -9.65 13.18
CA LYS A 167 9.10 -10.43 12.25
C LYS A 167 10.48 -9.80 11.98
N GLY A 168 10.91 -8.86 12.82
CA GLY A 168 12.24 -8.25 12.76
C GLY A 168 12.39 -7.08 11.78
N GLY A 169 11.32 -6.62 11.16
CA GLY A 169 11.33 -5.44 10.31
C GLY A 169 11.11 -4.14 11.06
N ILE A 170 11.30 -3.03 10.36
CA ILE A 170 11.06 -1.68 10.84
C ILE A 170 9.68 -1.25 10.36
N GLY A 171 8.75 -0.97 11.27
CA GLY A 171 7.41 -0.48 10.92
C GLY A 171 7.29 1.01 11.22
N ILE A 172 6.83 1.78 10.25
CA ILE A 172 6.51 3.20 10.34
C ILE A 172 5.01 3.36 10.18
N LEU A 173 4.32 3.74 11.26
CA LEU A 173 2.91 4.06 11.22
C LEU A 173 2.72 5.40 10.51
N HIS A 174 2.06 5.37 9.36
CA HIS A 174 1.79 6.56 8.59
C HIS A 174 0.65 7.37 9.20
N THR A 175 0.94 8.60 9.60
CA THR A 175 -0.04 9.58 10.08
C THR A 175 -0.05 10.83 9.20
N SER A 176 1.10 11.15 8.59
CA SER A 176 1.28 12.21 7.61
C SER A 176 2.58 11.98 6.84
N ALA A 177 2.70 12.59 5.66
CA ALA A 177 3.93 12.54 4.88
C ALA A 177 5.13 13.08 5.67
N SER A 178 4.96 14.24 6.31
CA SER A 178 6.04 14.90 7.07
C SER A 178 6.54 14.05 8.25
N ASP A 179 5.63 13.40 8.99
CA ASP A 179 6.00 12.52 10.10
C ASP A 179 6.71 11.25 9.61
N THR A 180 6.21 10.65 8.55
CA THR A 180 6.85 9.48 7.92
C THR A 180 8.26 9.80 7.43
N ILE A 181 8.43 10.93 6.73
CA ILE A 181 9.74 11.38 6.23
C ILE A 181 10.70 11.67 7.40
N LYS A 182 10.21 12.27 8.49
CA LYS A 182 11.02 12.47 9.69
C LYS A 182 11.56 11.15 10.24
N GLN A 183 10.72 10.13 10.38
CA GLN A 183 11.14 8.80 10.86
C GLN A 183 12.14 8.13 9.89
N LEU A 184 11.97 8.28 8.57
CA LEU A 184 12.91 7.78 7.57
C LEU A 184 14.28 8.46 7.68
N LYS A 185 14.32 9.79 7.90
CA LYS A 185 15.57 10.54 8.14
C LYS A 185 16.30 10.08 9.39
N GLU A 186 15.60 9.70 10.45
CA GLU A 186 16.21 9.13 11.67
C GLU A 186 16.94 7.81 11.39
N LEU A 187 16.49 7.06 10.36
CA LEU A 187 17.14 5.85 9.85
C LEU A 187 18.30 6.13 8.88
N LYS A 188 18.58 7.42 8.58
CA LYS A 188 19.58 7.89 7.62
C LYS A 188 19.24 7.51 6.15
N LEU A 189 17.96 7.47 5.84
CA LEU A 189 17.43 7.44 4.49
C LEU A 189 17.24 8.85 3.95
#